data_ab7b5ae7fcb876a9b933d6996e974d80
#
_entry.id   ab7b5ae7fcb876a9b933d6996e974d80
#
_cell.length_a   1.000
_cell.length_b   1.000
_cell.length_c   1.000
_cell.angle_alpha   90.00
_cell.angle_beta   90.00
_cell.angle_gamma   90.00
#
_symmetry.space_group_name_H-M   'P 1'
#
loop_
_entity.id
_entity.type
_entity.pdbx_description
1 polymer ?
#
loop_
_entity_poly.entity_id
_entity_poly.type
_entity_poly.pdbx_seq_one_letter_code
_entity_poly.pdbx_strand_id
1 'polypeptide(L)'
;MIHTSPSADCNSAEFFGLVWPGKQAARAAAETPLAAEFELDAALSSVTDSPNSIHLADNLPVLQHWASTGETFDVIYIDPPYNTGRDFVYRDNYRARREVNSGSYAQWHAEWLSMMLPRLILARRVLAENGFIFVSIGEDEAANTRKVLDEVFGEGCYAGQLIWKKAGTGKNDSKYAVVEHEYILCYAKNPDNPGFNVDAGGYTSTKYNHEDERGKYSLVRLDSKTLGYLPSLDFPIASPDGTQHWPDQPDGHSRVARWRWGKDMVEKRYDELVFRRGFVYTKNYQKTGARPRSILDGQRFGVTRTGRRDAEDVMGVEGIFEFPKPVRLIKHLIAIGGGADARVLDFFAGSGTTAQAVIELNREDKGGRSFHLVQFPEPTAPDSSAHRAGFFSVADICVERVRSVPGSSFRAYRAV
;
A
#
# COMPACT_ATOMS: atom_id res chain seq x y z
N MET A 1 42.00 -15.02 -33.95
CA MET A 1 41.35 -13.71 -34.09
C MET A 1 40.43 -13.54 -32.92
N ILE A 2 40.82 -12.73 -31.98
CA ILE A 2 40.07 -12.44 -30.76
C ILE A 2 39.05 -11.36 -31.11
N HIS A 3 37.78 -11.68 -31.10
CA HIS A 3 36.71 -10.69 -31.24
C HIS A 3 36.67 -9.82 -29.96
N THR A 4 37.17 -8.61 -30.09
CA THR A 4 36.96 -7.55 -29.10
C THR A 4 35.52 -7.10 -29.16
N SER A 5 34.76 -7.39 -28.11
CA SER A 5 33.45 -6.76 -27.84
C SER A 5 33.67 -5.24 -27.68
N PRO A 6 32.74 -4.39 -28.18
CA PRO A 6 32.83 -2.96 -27.95
C PRO A 6 32.71 -2.68 -26.46
N SER A 7 33.67 -1.99 -25.90
CA SER A 7 33.64 -1.41 -24.57
C SER A 7 32.45 -0.47 -24.46
N ALA A 8 31.46 -0.85 -23.70
CA ALA A 8 30.47 0.09 -23.21
C ALA A 8 31.22 1.08 -22.29
N ASP A 9 31.41 2.30 -22.73
CA ASP A 9 31.77 3.41 -21.86
C ASP A 9 30.64 3.64 -20.85
N CYS A 10 30.68 2.85 -19.79
CA CYS A 10 30.02 3.19 -18.56
C CYS A 10 30.88 4.27 -17.89
N ASN A 11 30.48 5.49 -18.02
CA ASN A 11 30.91 6.56 -17.13
C ASN A 11 30.23 6.25 -15.76
N SER A 12 30.84 5.30 -15.03
CA SER A 12 30.21 4.48 -14.01
C SER A 12 30.39 5.02 -12.59
N ALA A 13 30.66 6.30 -12.42
CA ALA A 13 30.94 6.80 -11.07
C ALA A 13 29.71 7.14 -10.22
N GLU A 14 28.50 7.15 -10.79
CA GLU A 14 27.33 7.69 -10.06
C GLU A 14 26.00 6.93 -10.25
N PHE A 15 25.95 5.79 -10.93
CA PHE A 15 24.69 5.11 -11.17
C PHE A 15 24.55 3.82 -10.35
N PHE A 16 23.77 3.90 -9.27
CA PHE A 16 23.30 2.72 -8.53
C PHE A 16 21.84 2.43 -8.91
N GLY A 17 21.63 1.42 -9.75
CA GLY A 17 20.29 1.04 -10.19
C GLY A 17 20.29 -0.19 -11.09
N LEU A 18 19.10 -0.63 -11.50
CA LEU A 18 18.96 -1.76 -12.42
C LEU A 18 19.31 -1.34 -13.85
N VAL A 19 20.00 -2.22 -14.56
CA VAL A 19 20.31 -2.08 -16.00
C VAL A 19 19.73 -3.30 -16.73
N TRP A 20 18.96 -3.06 -17.78
CA TRP A 20 18.40 -4.12 -18.62
C TRP A 20 18.28 -3.65 -20.09
N PRO A 21 18.24 -4.59 -21.05
CA PRO A 21 17.99 -4.27 -22.46
C PRO A 21 16.62 -3.61 -22.65
N GLY A 22 16.57 -2.45 -23.30
CA GLY A 22 15.33 -1.70 -23.54
C GLY A 22 14.98 -0.64 -22.49
N LYS A 23 15.76 -0.49 -21.41
CA LYS A 23 15.48 0.50 -20.34
C LYS A 23 15.37 1.94 -20.88
N GLN A 24 16.27 2.35 -21.78
CA GLN A 24 16.23 3.70 -22.35
C GLN A 24 14.98 3.92 -23.20
N ALA A 25 14.60 2.94 -24.02
CA ALA A 25 13.36 3.00 -24.79
C ALA A 25 12.11 3.05 -23.90
N ALA A 26 12.10 2.27 -22.83
CA ALA A 26 11.03 2.29 -21.85
C ALA A 26 10.93 3.65 -21.14
N ARG A 27 12.06 4.28 -20.79
CA ARG A 27 12.08 5.62 -20.21
C ARG A 27 11.57 6.66 -21.21
N ALA A 28 11.99 6.58 -22.47
CA ALA A 28 11.53 7.47 -23.53
C ALA A 28 10.03 7.35 -23.79
N ALA A 29 9.44 6.18 -23.61
CA ALA A 29 8.00 5.96 -23.77
C ALA A 29 7.16 6.78 -22.77
N ALA A 30 7.70 7.14 -21.59
CA ALA A 30 7.01 8.05 -20.68
C ALA A 30 6.98 9.50 -21.18
N GLU A 31 7.96 9.89 -22.02
CA GLU A 31 8.09 11.25 -22.53
C GLU A 31 7.44 11.44 -23.92
N THR A 32 7.27 10.35 -24.64
CA THR A 32 6.72 10.39 -26.01
C THR A 32 5.18 10.38 -25.92
N PRO A 33 4.48 11.48 -26.24
CA PRO A 33 3.04 11.51 -26.20
C PRO A 33 2.45 10.46 -27.16
N LEU A 34 1.53 9.67 -26.64
CA LEU A 34 0.68 8.82 -27.48
C LEU A 34 -0.57 9.64 -27.82
N ALA A 35 -0.90 9.70 -29.09
CA ALA A 35 -2.15 10.30 -29.53
C ALA A 35 -3.29 9.35 -29.07
N ALA A 36 -3.94 9.71 -27.98
CA ALA A 36 -5.13 9.01 -27.50
C ALA A 36 -6.16 10.04 -27.08
N GLU A 37 -7.31 9.97 -27.67
CA GLU A 37 -8.49 10.71 -27.25
C GLU A 37 -9.39 9.75 -26.45
N PHE A 38 -10.05 10.30 -25.43
CA PHE A 38 -10.95 9.53 -24.58
C PHE A 38 -12.34 10.13 -24.65
N GLU A 39 -13.29 9.35 -25.15
CA GLU A 39 -14.68 9.75 -25.24
C GLU A 39 -15.52 9.13 -24.14
N LEU A 40 -16.49 9.89 -23.64
CA LEU A 40 -17.47 9.44 -22.66
C LEU A 40 -18.37 8.38 -23.29
N ASP A 41 -18.33 7.16 -22.76
CA ASP A 41 -19.29 6.12 -23.09
C ASP A 41 -20.52 6.25 -22.19
N ALA A 42 -21.55 6.92 -22.71
CA ALA A 42 -22.77 7.16 -21.95
C ALA A 42 -23.55 5.86 -21.65
N ALA A 43 -23.39 4.81 -22.46
CA ALA A 43 -24.08 3.53 -22.25
C ALA A 43 -23.45 2.74 -21.09
N LEU A 44 -22.17 2.88 -20.91
CA LEU A 44 -21.43 2.24 -19.79
C LEU A 44 -21.41 3.09 -18.52
N SER A 45 -21.53 4.39 -18.64
CA SER A 45 -21.59 5.31 -17.49
C SER A 45 -22.84 5.05 -16.65
N SER A 46 -22.70 5.10 -15.32
CA SER A 46 -23.87 5.05 -14.43
C SER A 46 -24.61 6.39 -14.38
N VAL A 47 -23.84 7.49 -14.51
CA VAL A 47 -24.33 8.86 -14.59
C VAL A 47 -23.37 9.71 -15.43
N THR A 48 -23.85 10.82 -15.98
CA THR A 48 -23.03 11.73 -16.80
C THR A 48 -22.26 12.76 -15.99
N ASP A 49 -22.63 12.97 -14.75
CA ASP A 49 -21.97 13.90 -13.82
C ASP A 49 -21.58 13.15 -12.54
N SER A 50 -20.32 12.71 -12.47
CA SER A 50 -19.72 12.03 -11.32
C SER A 50 -18.25 12.43 -11.20
N PRO A 51 -17.72 12.59 -9.99
CA PRO A 51 -16.28 12.77 -9.78
C PRO A 51 -15.48 11.48 -10.10
N ASN A 52 -16.14 10.34 -10.15
CA ASN A 52 -15.53 9.03 -10.36
C ASN A 52 -15.43 8.70 -11.85
N SER A 53 -14.34 8.03 -12.24
CA SER A 53 -14.14 7.62 -13.64
C SER A 53 -13.56 6.23 -13.78
N ILE A 54 -13.95 5.56 -14.90
CA ILE A 54 -13.34 4.31 -15.35
C ILE A 54 -12.90 4.51 -16.80
N HIS A 55 -11.61 4.32 -17.08
CA HIS A 55 -11.05 4.37 -18.43
C HIS A 55 -10.81 2.95 -18.94
N LEU A 56 -11.46 2.58 -20.02
CA LEU A 56 -11.35 1.28 -20.68
C LEU A 56 -10.30 1.35 -21.79
N ALA A 57 -9.03 1.39 -21.39
CA ALA A 57 -7.89 1.63 -22.27
C ALA A 57 -6.59 1.04 -21.70
N ASP A 58 -5.52 1.05 -22.49
CA ASP A 58 -4.16 0.91 -21.95
C ASP A 58 -3.87 2.07 -21.01
N ASN A 59 -3.25 1.77 -19.87
CA ASN A 59 -3.00 2.77 -18.84
C ASN A 59 -1.88 3.76 -19.19
N LEU A 60 -0.96 3.43 -20.11
CA LEU A 60 0.12 4.33 -20.48
C LEU A 60 -0.39 5.64 -21.12
N PRO A 61 -1.22 5.62 -22.20
CA PRO A 61 -1.78 6.84 -22.78
C PRO A 61 -2.70 7.59 -21.82
N VAL A 62 -3.45 6.90 -20.95
CA VAL A 62 -4.29 7.56 -19.94
C VAL A 62 -3.44 8.33 -18.93
N LEU A 63 -2.36 7.73 -18.43
CA LEU A 63 -1.42 8.40 -17.52
C LEU A 63 -0.72 9.58 -18.19
N GLN A 64 -0.36 9.48 -19.48
CA GLN A 64 0.21 10.59 -20.25
C GLN A 64 -0.78 11.75 -20.39
N HIS A 65 -2.04 11.44 -20.69
CA HIS A 65 -3.12 12.43 -20.77
C HIS A 65 -3.26 13.17 -19.42
N TRP A 66 -3.38 12.46 -18.31
CA TRP A 66 -3.49 13.10 -16.99
C TRP A 66 -2.25 13.89 -16.61
N ALA A 67 -1.06 13.39 -16.92
CA ALA A 67 0.18 14.13 -16.69
C ALA A 67 0.26 15.44 -17.52
N SER A 68 -0.27 15.43 -18.75
CA SER A 68 -0.29 16.62 -19.63
C SER A 68 -1.35 17.64 -19.23
N THR A 69 -2.47 17.20 -18.66
CA THR A 69 -3.57 18.07 -18.19
C THR A 69 -3.38 18.56 -16.76
N GLY A 70 -2.34 18.10 -16.06
CA GLY A 70 -2.05 18.48 -14.67
C GLY A 70 -2.95 17.80 -13.62
N GLU A 71 -3.62 16.72 -13.99
CA GLU A 71 -4.40 15.93 -13.05
C GLU A 71 -3.50 15.31 -11.96
N THR A 72 -3.98 15.36 -10.71
CA THR A 72 -3.24 14.78 -9.57
C THR A 72 -4.13 13.92 -8.70
N PHE A 73 -3.51 12.94 -8.03
CA PHE A 73 -4.17 11.96 -7.18
C PHE A 73 -3.44 11.86 -5.84
N ASP A 74 -4.20 11.80 -4.75
CA ASP A 74 -3.64 11.74 -3.39
C ASP A 74 -3.13 10.34 -3.04
N VAL A 75 -3.82 9.32 -3.54
CA VAL A 75 -3.45 7.91 -3.33
C VAL A 75 -3.43 7.20 -4.68
N ILE A 76 -2.32 6.55 -4.98
CA ILE A 76 -2.23 5.61 -6.08
C ILE A 76 -2.09 4.21 -5.48
N TYR A 77 -2.98 3.30 -5.81
CA TYR A 77 -2.84 1.88 -5.54
C TYR A 77 -2.76 1.13 -6.86
N ILE A 78 -1.85 0.18 -6.98
CA ILE A 78 -1.76 -0.70 -8.13
C ILE A 78 -1.45 -2.13 -7.74
N ASP A 79 -2.04 -3.04 -8.52
CA ASP A 79 -1.82 -4.48 -8.47
C ASP A 79 -1.41 -4.97 -9.88
N PRO A 80 -0.16 -4.68 -10.32
CA PRO A 80 0.30 -5.02 -11.66
C PRO A 80 0.45 -6.55 -11.82
N PRO A 81 0.60 -7.06 -13.05
CA PRO A 81 1.00 -8.45 -13.27
C PRO A 81 2.29 -8.79 -12.49
N TYR A 82 2.34 -9.97 -11.86
CA TYR A 82 3.47 -10.38 -11.01
C TYR A 82 4.58 -11.13 -11.74
N ASN A 83 4.41 -11.38 -13.03
CA ASN A 83 5.35 -12.15 -13.86
C ASN A 83 5.55 -13.60 -13.36
N THR A 84 4.46 -14.22 -12.90
CA THR A 84 4.50 -15.57 -12.31
C THR A 84 4.78 -16.68 -13.34
N GLY A 85 4.74 -16.35 -14.63
CA GLY A 85 4.89 -17.29 -15.73
C GLY A 85 3.64 -18.10 -16.06
N ARG A 86 2.48 -17.66 -15.57
CA ARG A 86 1.15 -18.20 -15.90
C ARG A 86 0.23 -17.04 -16.23
N ASP A 87 -0.58 -17.19 -17.28
CA ASP A 87 -1.66 -16.27 -17.54
C ASP A 87 -2.87 -16.64 -16.68
N PHE A 88 -3.59 -15.62 -16.24
CA PHE A 88 -4.84 -15.71 -15.50
C PHE A 88 -6.00 -15.24 -16.40
N VAL A 89 -7.02 -14.64 -15.84
CA VAL A 89 -8.04 -13.91 -16.62
C VAL A 89 -7.39 -12.72 -17.35
N TYR A 90 -6.20 -12.32 -16.92
CA TYR A 90 -5.33 -11.31 -17.52
C TYR A 90 -3.93 -11.89 -17.79
N ARG A 91 -3.19 -11.21 -18.64
CA ARG A 91 -1.84 -11.61 -19.00
C ARG A 91 -0.85 -11.35 -17.88
N ASP A 92 -0.27 -12.42 -17.34
CA ASP A 92 0.80 -12.39 -16.32
C ASP A 92 2.07 -13.15 -16.78
N ASN A 93 2.02 -13.78 -17.92
CA ASN A 93 3.11 -14.59 -18.43
C ASN A 93 3.99 -13.80 -19.41
N TYR A 94 5.00 -13.14 -18.90
CA TYR A 94 6.07 -12.53 -19.70
C TYR A 94 7.11 -13.56 -20.16
N ARG A 95 7.02 -14.82 -19.71
CA ARG A 95 7.90 -15.94 -20.06
C ARG A 95 7.53 -16.59 -21.39
N ALA A 96 6.26 -16.54 -21.81
CA ALA A 96 5.74 -17.33 -22.96
C ALA A 96 6.00 -16.70 -24.33
N ARG A 97 6.56 -15.50 -24.45
CA ARG A 97 6.67 -14.77 -25.73
C ARG A 97 7.77 -15.23 -26.68
N ARG A 98 8.46 -16.36 -26.44
CA ARG A 98 9.54 -16.78 -27.34
C ARG A 98 9.54 -18.24 -27.69
N GLU A 99 9.62 -18.43 -29.02
CA GLU A 99 10.12 -19.65 -29.61
C GLU A 99 11.47 -20.05 -28.97
N VAL A 100 11.51 -21.26 -28.65
CA VAL A 100 12.40 -22.21 -27.96
C VAL A 100 13.93 -21.94 -27.93
N ASN A 101 14.52 -20.90 -28.48
CA ASN A 101 15.99 -20.87 -28.70
C ASN A 101 16.86 -19.80 -28.03
N SER A 102 16.34 -18.88 -27.20
CA SER A 102 17.24 -17.88 -26.60
C SER A 102 16.74 -17.13 -25.33
N GLY A 103 15.69 -17.54 -24.68
CA GLY A 103 15.15 -16.81 -23.52
C GLY A 103 15.94 -17.08 -22.24
N SER A 104 16.90 -16.21 -21.88
CA SER A 104 17.48 -16.25 -20.55
C SER A 104 16.49 -15.70 -19.51
N TYR A 105 16.56 -16.19 -18.29
CA TYR A 105 15.81 -15.72 -17.12
C TYR A 105 15.80 -14.17 -17.00
N ALA A 106 16.89 -13.51 -17.32
CA ALA A 106 17.03 -12.06 -17.32
C ALA A 106 16.08 -11.33 -18.28
N GLN A 107 15.64 -11.96 -19.37
CA GLN A 107 14.84 -11.32 -20.40
C GLN A 107 13.38 -11.13 -19.97
N TRP A 108 12.83 -12.03 -19.17
CA TRP A 108 11.46 -11.92 -18.66
C TRP A 108 11.30 -10.72 -17.72
N HIS A 109 12.29 -10.54 -16.83
CA HIS A 109 12.34 -9.38 -15.97
C HIS A 109 12.52 -8.09 -16.77
N ALA A 110 13.34 -8.09 -17.83
CA ALA A 110 13.55 -6.93 -18.68
C ALA A 110 12.29 -6.47 -19.42
N GLU A 111 11.48 -7.42 -19.92
CA GLU A 111 10.19 -7.11 -20.58
C GLU A 111 9.19 -6.53 -19.57
N TRP A 112 9.07 -7.16 -18.40
CA TRP A 112 8.20 -6.69 -17.33
C TRP A 112 8.63 -5.29 -16.84
N LEU A 113 9.91 -5.10 -16.60
CA LEU A 113 10.49 -3.81 -16.19
C LEU A 113 10.27 -2.73 -17.25
N SER A 114 10.39 -3.08 -18.54
CA SER A 114 10.15 -2.15 -19.65
C SER A 114 8.67 -1.75 -19.77
N MET A 115 7.76 -2.62 -19.37
CA MET A 115 6.33 -2.30 -19.27
C MET A 115 6.05 -1.39 -18.08
N MET A 116 6.66 -1.67 -16.92
CA MET A 116 6.38 -0.96 -15.67
C MET A 116 7.04 0.43 -15.59
N LEU A 117 8.28 0.59 -16.04
CA LEU A 117 9.06 1.82 -15.87
C LEU A 117 8.34 3.09 -16.35
N PRO A 118 7.81 3.17 -17.60
CA PRO A 118 7.14 4.38 -18.06
C PRO A 118 5.89 4.71 -17.24
N ARG A 119 5.17 3.69 -16.78
CA ARG A 119 3.97 3.83 -15.96
C ARG A 119 4.29 4.36 -14.57
N LEU A 120 5.37 3.91 -13.96
CA LEU A 120 5.83 4.41 -12.65
C LEU A 120 6.35 5.84 -12.74
N ILE A 121 7.06 6.21 -13.84
CA ILE A 121 7.48 7.60 -14.09
C ILE A 121 6.25 8.52 -14.17
N LEU A 122 5.24 8.13 -14.92
CA LEU A 122 4.00 8.89 -15.04
C LEU A 122 3.19 8.89 -13.75
N ALA A 123 3.12 7.76 -13.04
CA ALA A 123 2.48 7.68 -11.73
C ALA A 123 3.07 8.71 -10.76
N ARG A 124 4.41 8.87 -10.74
CA ARG A 124 5.06 9.91 -9.93
C ARG A 124 4.63 11.32 -10.35
N ARG A 125 4.43 11.57 -11.65
CA ARG A 125 3.99 12.90 -12.15
C ARG A 125 2.59 13.24 -11.70
N VAL A 126 1.66 12.28 -11.80
CA VAL A 126 0.27 12.46 -11.43
C VAL A 126 0.00 12.24 -9.92
N LEU A 127 0.98 11.87 -9.13
CA LEU A 127 0.85 11.78 -7.68
C LEU A 127 0.91 13.19 -7.08
N ALA A 128 0.00 13.53 -6.16
CA ALA A 128 -0.01 14.79 -5.44
C ALA A 128 1.23 14.94 -4.53
N GLU A 129 1.63 16.15 -4.18
CA GLU A 129 2.86 16.42 -3.40
C GLU A 129 2.91 15.67 -2.06
N ASN A 130 1.77 15.56 -1.37
CA ASN A 130 1.67 14.80 -0.13
C ASN A 130 1.11 13.38 -0.33
N GLY A 131 1.04 12.92 -1.58
CA GLY A 131 0.45 11.65 -1.94
C GLY A 131 1.35 10.45 -1.70
N PHE A 132 0.70 9.28 -1.69
CA PHE A 132 1.37 7.97 -1.58
C PHE A 132 1.01 7.07 -2.74
N ILE A 133 2.00 6.29 -3.18
CA ILE A 133 1.77 5.13 -4.05
C ILE A 133 2.00 3.83 -3.27
N PHE A 134 1.08 2.89 -3.44
CA PHE A 134 1.12 1.52 -2.93
C PHE A 134 1.16 0.55 -4.10
N VAL A 135 2.19 -0.27 -4.17
CA VAL A 135 2.39 -1.24 -5.25
C VAL A 135 2.37 -2.65 -4.66
N SER A 136 1.29 -3.38 -4.89
CA SER A 136 1.23 -4.81 -4.59
C SER A 136 2.12 -5.59 -5.56
N ILE A 137 2.90 -6.54 -5.05
CA ILE A 137 3.79 -7.35 -5.88
C ILE A 137 4.10 -8.70 -5.23
N GLY A 138 4.24 -9.73 -6.06
CA GLY A 138 4.72 -11.04 -5.67
C GLY A 138 6.25 -11.10 -5.52
N GLU A 139 6.74 -12.25 -5.04
CA GLU A 139 8.15 -12.46 -4.77
C GLU A 139 9.04 -12.35 -6.02
N ASP A 140 8.52 -12.78 -7.19
CA ASP A 140 9.28 -12.82 -8.44
C ASP A 140 9.84 -11.44 -8.86
N GLU A 141 9.07 -10.36 -8.66
CA GLU A 141 9.44 -9.01 -9.07
C GLU A 141 9.59 -8.01 -7.90
N ALA A 142 9.45 -8.44 -6.65
CA ALA A 142 9.51 -7.53 -5.50
C ALA A 142 10.82 -6.75 -5.40
N ALA A 143 11.96 -7.42 -5.58
CA ALA A 143 13.27 -6.79 -5.54
C ALA A 143 13.48 -5.82 -6.70
N ASN A 144 13.07 -6.20 -7.91
CA ASN A 144 13.15 -5.37 -9.10
C ASN A 144 12.25 -4.14 -9.00
N THR A 145 11.00 -4.33 -8.56
CA THR A 145 10.05 -3.23 -8.32
C THR A 145 10.59 -2.23 -7.31
N ARG A 146 11.17 -2.72 -6.19
CA ARG A 146 11.77 -1.86 -5.19
C ARG A 146 12.87 -0.98 -5.80
N LYS A 147 13.77 -1.56 -6.59
CA LYS A 147 14.88 -0.81 -7.22
C LYS A 147 14.42 0.19 -8.27
N VAL A 148 13.40 -0.15 -9.05
CA VAL A 148 12.81 0.80 -10.00
C VAL A 148 12.08 1.94 -9.29
N LEU A 149 11.37 1.65 -8.20
CA LEU A 149 10.74 2.70 -7.37
C LEU A 149 11.78 3.60 -6.70
N ASP A 150 12.89 3.04 -6.19
CA ASP A 150 14.02 3.84 -5.65
C ASP A 150 14.57 4.80 -6.72
N GLU A 151 14.68 4.33 -7.98
CA GLU A 151 15.16 5.16 -9.10
C GLU A 151 14.15 6.24 -9.52
N VAL A 152 12.86 5.90 -9.54
CA VAL A 152 11.81 6.81 -10.01
C VAL A 152 11.42 7.81 -8.94
N PHE A 153 11.21 7.38 -7.70
CA PHE A 153 10.74 8.23 -6.60
C PHE A 153 11.88 8.81 -5.76
N GLY A 154 13.02 8.14 -5.72
CA GLY A 154 14.14 8.41 -4.82
C GLY A 154 14.07 7.57 -3.54
N GLU A 155 15.21 7.10 -3.05
CA GLU A 155 15.29 6.29 -1.82
C GLU A 155 14.75 7.05 -0.59
N GLY A 156 14.90 8.38 -0.54
CA GLY A 156 14.36 9.22 0.53
C GLY A 156 12.83 9.26 0.60
N CYS A 157 12.15 8.87 -0.47
CA CYS A 157 10.68 8.80 -0.54
C CYS A 157 10.11 7.45 -0.11
N TYR A 158 10.97 6.48 0.23
CA TYR A 158 10.52 5.18 0.68
C TYR A 158 9.79 5.24 2.02
N ALA A 159 8.49 5.00 2.00
CA ALA A 159 7.64 5.05 3.18
C ALA A 159 7.56 3.71 3.94
N GLY A 160 7.89 2.60 3.27
CA GLY A 160 7.93 1.28 3.89
C GLY A 160 7.52 0.14 2.96
N GLN A 161 7.64 -1.08 3.48
CA GLN A 161 7.14 -2.30 2.85
C GLN A 161 6.18 -2.97 3.82
N LEU A 162 4.95 -3.18 3.36
CA LEU A 162 3.95 -3.94 4.08
C LEU A 162 3.93 -5.37 3.57
N ILE A 163 3.71 -6.32 4.46
CA ILE A 163 3.63 -7.75 4.17
C ILE A 163 2.18 -8.17 4.41
N TRP A 164 1.45 -8.45 3.34
CA TRP A 164 0.09 -8.94 3.45
C TRP A 164 0.06 -10.46 3.49
N LYS A 165 -0.48 -11.04 4.57
CA LYS A 165 -0.70 -12.47 4.70
C LYS A 165 -1.90 -12.89 3.88
N LYS A 166 -1.66 -13.33 2.63
CA LYS A 166 -2.68 -13.68 1.63
C LYS A 166 -3.35 -15.04 1.83
N ALA A 167 -2.72 -15.93 2.60
CA ALA A 167 -3.23 -17.27 2.87
C ALA A 167 -3.35 -17.52 4.36
N GLY A 168 -4.41 -18.22 4.76
CA GLY A 168 -4.63 -18.62 6.16
C GLY A 168 -3.88 -19.89 6.56
N THR A 169 -3.66 -20.78 5.58
CA THR A 169 -2.97 -22.08 5.76
C THR A 169 -2.09 -22.33 4.56
N GLY A 170 -0.84 -22.69 4.81
CA GLY A 170 0.09 -23.08 3.75
C GLY A 170 -0.31 -24.43 3.12
N LYS A 171 -0.13 -24.55 1.80
CA LYS A 171 -0.20 -25.83 1.11
C LYS A 171 1.18 -26.49 1.18
N ASN A 172 1.24 -27.77 1.53
CA ASN A 172 2.49 -28.55 1.63
C ASN A 172 2.99 -29.06 0.26
N ASP A 173 2.71 -28.34 -0.82
CA ASP A 173 3.10 -28.68 -2.20
C ASP A 173 4.37 -27.97 -2.68
N SER A 174 4.93 -27.10 -1.85
CA SER A 174 6.19 -26.40 -2.16
C SER A 174 7.42 -27.26 -1.86
N LYS A 175 8.38 -27.28 -2.79
CA LYS A 175 9.68 -27.94 -2.59
C LYS A 175 10.52 -27.30 -1.48
N TYR A 176 10.35 -25.99 -1.28
CA TYR A 176 11.08 -25.18 -0.28
C TYR A 176 10.09 -24.56 0.70
N ALA A 177 10.23 -23.30 1.01
CA ALA A 177 9.30 -22.59 1.86
C ALA A 177 7.96 -22.35 1.17
N VAL A 178 6.88 -22.42 1.93
CA VAL A 178 5.55 -22.04 1.45
C VAL A 178 5.38 -20.52 1.52
N VAL A 179 5.09 -19.88 0.39
CA VAL A 179 4.88 -18.44 0.32
C VAL A 179 3.44 -18.10 0.67
N GLU A 180 3.22 -17.57 1.88
CA GLU A 180 1.90 -17.23 2.42
C GLU A 180 1.56 -15.73 2.31
N HIS A 181 2.44 -14.92 1.71
CA HIS A 181 2.33 -13.47 1.70
C HIS A 181 2.59 -12.86 0.32
N GLU A 182 2.27 -11.60 0.23
CA GLU A 182 2.66 -10.68 -0.84
C GLU A 182 3.22 -9.40 -0.22
N TYR A 183 3.93 -8.64 -1.03
CA TYR A 183 4.51 -7.36 -0.62
C TYR A 183 3.64 -6.21 -1.13
N ILE A 184 3.63 -5.12 -0.36
CA ILE A 184 3.09 -3.83 -0.79
C ILE A 184 4.19 -2.81 -0.55
N LEU A 185 4.79 -2.33 -1.63
CA LEU A 185 5.83 -1.31 -1.59
C LEU A 185 5.18 0.07 -1.51
N CYS A 186 5.62 0.89 -0.57
CA CYS A 186 5.01 2.18 -0.27
C CYS A 186 6.03 3.30 -0.48
N TYR A 187 5.68 4.29 -1.30
CA TYR A 187 6.49 5.47 -1.54
C TYR A 187 5.65 6.74 -1.40
N ALA A 188 6.22 7.77 -0.82
CA ALA A 188 5.68 9.12 -0.87
C ALA A 188 6.14 9.85 -2.13
N LYS A 189 5.43 10.89 -2.55
CA LYS A 189 5.89 11.80 -3.62
C LYS A 189 7.13 12.59 -3.20
N ASN A 190 7.10 13.06 -1.95
CA ASN A 190 8.08 13.98 -1.39
C ASN A 190 8.72 13.36 -0.14
N PRO A 191 10.05 13.44 0.05
CA PRO A 191 10.73 12.92 1.25
C PRO A 191 10.30 13.64 2.54
N ASP A 192 9.82 14.87 2.46
CA ASP A 192 9.33 15.67 3.60
C ASP A 192 7.84 15.39 3.93
N ASN A 193 7.25 14.36 3.32
CA ASN A 193 5.87 13.97 3.58
C ASN A 193 5.65 13.67 5.08
N PRO A 194 4.54 14.15 5.70
CA PRO A 194 4.26 13.98 7.12
C PRO A 194 4.09 12.52 7.58
N GLY A 195 4.04 11.58 6.63
CA GLY A 195 3.88 10.15 6.88
C GLY A 195 2.44 9.68 6.83
N PHE A 196 2.26 8.39 7.01
CA PHE A 196 0.94 7.76 7.00
C PHE A 196 0.03 8.31 8.09
N ASN A 197 -1.26 8.39 7.78
CA ASN A 197 -2.31 8.63 8.76
C ASN A 197 -2.30 7.51 9.82
N VAL A 198 -2.85 7.82 10.98
CA VAL A 198 -3.04 6.82 12.03
C VAL A 198 -4.08 5.78 11.59
N ASP A 199 -3.80 4.52 11.86
CA ASP A 199 -4.74 3.44 11.67
C ASP A 199 -5.75 3.44 12.83
N ALA A 200 -6.97 3.91 12.57
CA ALA A 200 -8.03 4.05 13.58
C ALA A 200 -8.43 2.71 14.21
N GLY A 201 -8.39 1.62 13.44
CA GLY A 201 -8.63 0.24 13.91
C GLY A 201 -7.41 -0.45 14.51
N GLY A 202 -6.27 0.23 14.57
CA GLY A 202 -4.96 -0.38 14.78
C GLY A 202 -4.65 -0.90 16.16
N TYR A 203 -5.37 -0.52 17.21
CA TYR A 203 -5.07 -1.05 18.55
C TYR A 203 -6.22 -0.89 19.55
N THR A 204 -6.95 -1.96 19.77
CA THR A 204 -7.62 -2.21 21.04
C THR A 204 -6.66 -3.00 21.92
N SER A 205 -5.73 -2.32 22.57
CA SER A 205 -4.86 -2.96 23.54
C SER A 205 -5.64 -3.18 24.84
N THR A 206 -5.71 -4.42 25.30
CA THR A 206 -6.20 -4.79 26.66
C THR A 206 -5.36 -4.16 27.79
N LYS A 207 -4.29 -3.41 27.44
CA LYS A 207 -3.42 -2.72 28.41
C LYS A 207 -4.03 -1.46 29.00
N TYR A 208 -5.04 -0.83 28.36
CA TYR A 208 -5.68 0.39 28.85
C TYR A 208 -6.87 0.02 29.77
N ASN A 209 -6.52 -0.47 30.96
CA ASN A 209 -7.47 -0.99 31.95
C ASN A 209 -7.79 0.02 33.07
N HIS A 210 -7.27 1.23 32.97
CA HIS A 210 -7.59 2.36 33.85
C HIS A 210 -8.28 3.45 33.03
N GLU A 211 -9.10 4.27 33.72
CA GLU A 211 -9.83 5.38 33.12
C GLU A 211 -9.92 6.55 34.08
N ASP A 212 -9.78 7.77 33.58
CA ASP A 212 -10.06 9.02 34.28
C ASP A 212 -10.73 10.04 33.33
N GLU A 213 -10.89 11.29 33.75
CA GLU A 213 -11.54 12.36 32.96
C GLU A 213 -10.87 12.60 31.59
N ARG A 214 -9.59 12.28 31.44
CA ARG A 214 -8.82 12.42 30.19
C ARG A 214 -8.94 11.18 29.29
N GLY A 215 -9.56 10.09 29.77
CA GLY A 215 -9.77 8.87 29.00
C GLY A 215 -9.05 7.64 29.57
N LYS A 216 -9.09 6.55 28.77
CA LYS A 216 -8.45 5.27 29.15
C LYS A 216 -6.93 5.36 29.09
N TYR A 217 -6.26 4.76 30.08
CA TYR A 217 -4.80 4.73 30.16
C TYR A 217 -4.27 3.40 30.69
N SER A 218 -3.00 3.15 30.40
CA SER A 218 -2.19 2.09 31.02
C SER A 218 -1.13 2.70 31.91
N LEU A 219 -0.70 1.96 32.92
CA LEU A 219 0.41 2.35 33.79
C LEU A 219 1.73 1.86 33.21
N VAL A 220 2.67 2.76 33.01
CA VAL A 220 4.04 2.48 32.56
C VAL A 220 5.03 2.91 33.63
N ARG A 221 5.95 2.03 34.03
CA ARG A 221 6.99 2.38 35.02
C ARG A 221 7.79 3.59 34.55
N LEU A 222 7.98 4.56 35.43
CA LEU A 222 8.75 5.76 35.15
C LEU A 222 10.25 5.48 35.12
N ASP A 223 10.71 4.48 35.87
CA ASP A 223 12.10 4.05 35.89
C ASP A 223 12.45 3.02 34.81
N SER A 224 13.73 2.89 34.50
CA SER A 224 14.24 1.92 33.53
C SER A 224 15.64 1.46 33.84
N LYS A 225 15.83 0.14 34.00
CA LYS A 225 17.14 -0.51 34.06
C LYS A 225 17.82 -0.60 32.71
N THR A 226 17.04 -0.87 31.66
CA THR A 226 17.55 -1.04 30.29
C THR A 226 18.25 0.19 29.74
N LEU A 227 17.87 1.38 30.23
CA LEU A 227 18.53 2.65 29.86
C LEU A 227 19.83 2.90 30.67
N GLY A 228 20.15 2.04 31.62
CA GLY A 228 21.30 2.20 32.49
C GLY A 228 21.20 3.36 33.48
N TYR A 229 22.21 3.48 34.34
CA TYR A 229 22.30 4.56 35.34
C TYR A 229 22.71 5.89 34.70
N LEU A 230 22.08 6.97 35.16
CA LEU A 230 22.48 8.35 34.82
C LEU A 230 22.27 9.27 36.03
N PRO A 231 23.33 9.90 36.59
CA PRO A 231 23.23 10.69 37.81
C PRO A 231 22.21 11.83 37.78
N SER A 232 22.04 12.49 36.62
CA SER A 232 21.07 13.59 36.46
C SER A 232 19.61 13.13 36.47
N LEU A 233 19.36 11.84 36.28
CA LEU A 233 18.03 11.18 36.28
C LEU A 233 17.86 10.22 37.47
N ASP A 234 18.70 10.39 38.50
CA ASP A 234 18.67 9.65 39.75
C ASP A 234 18.43 10.63 40.90
N PHE A 235 17.16 10.88 41.19
CA PHE A 235 16.70 11.80 42.23
C PHE A 235 15.41 11.27 42.87
N PRO A 236 15.09 11.68 44.12
CA PRO A 236 13.86 11.26 44.76
C PRO A 236 12.65 11.97 44.19
N ILE A 237 11.53 11.21 44.04
CA ILE A 237 10.21 11.74 43.74
C ILE A 237 9.33 11.47 44.96
N ALA A 238 8.78 12.52 45.57
CA ALA A 238 7.87 12.39 46.68
C ALA A 238 6.46 12.00 46.20
N SER A 239 5.84 10.99 46.83
CA SER A 239 4.42 10.74 46.70
C SER A 239 3.59 11.70 47.56
N PRO A 240 2.26 11.79 47.36
CA PRO A 240 1.40 12.71 48.13
C PRO A 240 1.42 12.49 49.66
N ASP A 241 1.79 11.31 50.13
CA ASP A 241 1.98 10.97 51.54
C ASP A 241 3.37 11.34 52.09
N GLY A 242 4.23 11.93 51.26
CA GLY A 242 5.59 12.33 51.65
C GLY A 242 6.65 11.23 51.45
N THR A 243 6.27 10.02 51.05
CA THR A 243 7.24 8.95 50.82
C THR A 243 8.14 9.27 49.63
N GLN A 244 9.46 9.09 49.81
CA GLN A 244 10.44 9.32 48.74
C GLN A 244 10.65 8.04 47.92
N HIS A 245 10.52 8.14 46.60
CA HIS A 245 10.73 7.04 45.67
C HIS A 245 11.97 7.29 44.80
N TRP A 246 12.77 6.26 44.62
CA TRP A 246 13.98 6.28 43.79
C TRP A 246 13.82 5.31 42.60
N PRO A 247 14.59 5.47 41.51
CA PRO A 247 14.56 4.49 40.41
C PRO A 247 14.84 3.08 40.91
N ASP A 248 14.06 2.12 40.45
CA ASP A 248 14.20 0.67 40.64
C ASP A 248 13.98 0.11 42.04
N GLN A 249 13.64 0.92 43.06
CA GLN A 249 13.50 0.37 44.41
C GLN A 249 12.28 0.85 45.18
N PRO A 250 11.50 -0.08 45.79
CA PRO A 250 10.63 0.27 46.88
C PRO A 250 11.39 0.52 48.20
N ASP A 251 12.55 -0.12 48.42
CA ASP A 251 13.22 -0.17 49.73
C ASP A 251 14.72 0.22 49.70
N GLY A 252 15.12 1.11 48.81
CA GLY A 252 16.49 1.55 48.75
C GLY A 252 16.97 1.87 47.34
N HIS A 253 18.18 2.30 47.21
CA HIS A 253 18.70 2.91 45.97
C HIS A 253 19.90 2.12 45.42
N SER A 254 19.71 1.42 44.31
CA SER A 254 20.72 0.50 43.75
C SER A 254 21.64 1.13 42.70
N ARG A 255 21.34 2.33 42.21
CA ARG A 255 22.09 3.03 41.14
C ARG A 255 22.30 2.15 39.87
N VAL A 256 21.30 1.34 39.50
CA VAL A 256 21.30 0.53 38.27
C VAL A 256 20.27 1.02 37.27
N ALA A 257 19.32 1.84 37.68
CA ALA A 257 18.26 2.39 36.88
C ALA A 257 18.24 3.91 36.89
N ARG A 258 17.44 4.50 36.06
CA ARG A 258 17.19 5.95 36.06
C ARG A 258 15.72 6.23 35.75
N TRP A 259 15.26 7.44 36.11
CA TRP A 259 13.98 7.95 35.63
C TRP A 259 14.01 8.18 34.11
N ARG A 260 12.86 8.04 33.46
CA ARG A 260 12.67 8.42 32.05
C ARG A 260 12.43 9.90 31.88
N TRP A 261 12.05 10.60 32.96
CA TRP A 261 11.77 12.02 32.99
C TRP A 261 12.80 12.74 33.86
N GLY A 262 13.19 13.92 33.43
CA GLY A 262 13.96 14.87 34.28
C GLY A 262 13.07 15.54 35.29
N LYS A 263 13.68 16.27 36.25
CA LYS A 263 12.98 16.97 37.32
C LYS A 263 11.90 17.91 36.82
N ASP A 264 12.20 18.75 35.83
CA ASP A 264 11.26 19.72 35.28
C ASP A 264 10.02 19.02 34.66
N MET A 265 10.23 17.86 34.06
CA MET A 265 9.12 17.05 33.47
C MET A 265 8.28 16.41 34.57
N VAL A 266 8.91 15.93 35.65
CA VAL A 266 8.21 15.38 36.81
C VAL A 266 7.36 16.47 37.46
N GLU A 267 7.89 17.67 37.69
CA GLU A 267 7.14 18.80 38.27
C GLU A 267 5.97 19.21 37.37
N LYS A 268 6.22 19.36 36.08
CA LYS A 268 5.20 19.78 35.10
C LYS A 268 4.04 18.78 34.92
N ARG A 269 4.31 17.49 35.10
CA ARG A 269 3.35 16.40 34.87
C ARG A 269 3.15 15.51 36.08
N TYR A 270 3.26 16.10 37.28
CA TYR A 270 3.14 15.34 38.51
C TYR A 270 1.77 14.71 38.70
N ASP A 271 0.70 15.33 38.18
CA ASP A 271 -0.68 14.80 38.13
C ASP A 271 -0.85 13.50 37.31
N GLU A 272 0.12 13.22 36.45
CA GLU A 272 0.14 11.97 35.67
C GLU A 272 0.89 10.84 36.38
N LEU A 273 1.51 11.11 37.55
CA LEU A 273 2.22 10.10 38.30
C LEU A 273 1.24 9.26 39.14
N VAL A 274 1.49 7.96 39.16
CA VAL A 274 0.76 7.00 39.99
C VAL A 274 1.76 6.23 40.83
N PHE A 275 1.61 6.34 42.14
CA PHE A 275 2.45 5.64 43.11
C PHE A 275 1.78 4.34 43.52
N ARG A 276 2.42 3.21 43.29
CA ARG A 276 1.84 1.91 43.57
C ARG A 276 2.91 0.88 43.91
N ARG A 277 2.76 0.21 45.07
CA ARG A 277 3.68 -0.85 45.55
C ARG A 277 5.15 -0.43 45.54
N GLY A 278 5.44 0.80 46.00
CA GLY A 278 6.78 1.32 46.07
C GLY A 278 7.38 1.83 44.75
N PHE A 279 6.68 1.72 43.64
CA PHE A 279 7.14 2.18 42.33
C PHE A 279 6.34 3.39 41.82
N VAL A 280 6.98 4.16 40.95
CA VAL A 280 6.36 5.28 40.26
C VAL A 280 6.01 4.90 38.84
N TYR A 281 4.80 5.19 38.46
CA TYR A 281 4.26 4.94 37.09
C TYR A 281 3.80 6.26 36.48
N THR A 282 3.77 6.30 35.17
CA THR A 282 3.10 7.35 34.39
C THR A 282 1.82 6.82 33.75
N LYS A 283 0.83 7.69 33.60
CA LYS A 283 -0.36 7.42 32.83
C LYS A 283 -0.05 7.51 31.33
N ASN A 284 -0.10 6.39 30.62
CA ASN A 284 0.00 6.36 29.17
C ASN A 284 -1.41 6.26 28.62
N TYR A 285 -1.95 7.41 28.21
CA TYR A 285 -3.31 7.49 27.69
C TYR A 285 -3.44 6.80 26.34
N GLN A 286 -4.58 6.15 26.14
CA GLN A 286 -4.95 5.53 24.87
C GLN A 286 -5.07 6.64 23.82
N LYS A 287 -4.21 6.59 22.82
CA LYS A 287 -4.33 7.44 21.63
C LYS A 287 -5.40 6.84 20.71
N THR A 288 -6.20 7.69 20.07
CA THR A 288 -7.07 7.28 18.97
C THR A 288 -6.22 6.85 17.80
N GLY A 289 -6.23 5.55 17.51
CA GLY A 289 -5.43 4.96 16.45
C GLY A 289 -3.97 4.68 16.81
N ALA A 290 -3.32 3.94 15.95
CA ALA A 290 -1.90 3.60 16.04
C ALA A 290 -1.21 3.84 14.70
N ARG A 291 0.12 3.89 14.69
CA ARG A 291 0.83 3.85 13.42
C ARG A 291 0.53 2.53 12.70
N PRO A 292 0.32 2.56 11.38
CA PRO A 292 0.11 1.35 10.59
C PRO A 292 1.20 0.30 10.83
N ARG A 293 0.81 -0.95 10.84
CA ARG A 293 1.75 -2.07 11.03
C ARG A 293 2.26 -2.56 9.68
N SER A 294 3.50 -3.01 9.66
CA SER A 294 4.11 -3.56 8.44
C SER A 294 3.62 -4.98 8.11
N ILE A 295 3.04 -5.70 9.07
CA ILE A 295 2.44 -7.02 8.85
C ILE A 295 0.92 -6.87 8.88
N LEU A 296 0.30 -7.17 7.74
CA LEU A 296 -1.14 -7.13 7.54
C LEU A 296 -1.70 -8.55 7.59
N ASP A 297 -2.26 -8.89 8.74
CA ASP A 297 -2.79 -10.24 8.97
C ASP A 297 -4.11 -10.49 8.23
N GLY A 298 -4.35 -11.73 7.84
CA GLY A 298 -5.54 -12.12 7.07
C GLY A 298 -6.85 -12.03 7.86
N GLN A 299 -6.81 -12.02 9.18
CA GLN A 299 -8.02 -11.92 10.01
C GLN A 299 -8.62 -10.51 9.91
N ARG A 300 -7.79 -9.48 10.00
CA ARG A 300 -8.21 -8.09 9.90
C ARG A 300 -8.38 -7.63 8.45
N PHE A 301 -7.42 -7.92 7.60
CA PHE A 301 -7.35 -7.36 6.25
C PHE A 301 -7.89 -8.29 5.16
N GLY A 302 -8.28 -9.50 5.51
CA GLY A 302 -8.73 -10.51 4.57
C GLY A 302 -7.58 -11.27 3.94
N VAL A 303 -7.92 -12.42 3.36
CA VAL A 303 -7.05 -13.29 2.56
C VAL A 303 -7.56 -13.33 1.12
N THR A 304 -6.86 -13.98 0.18
CA THR A 304 -7.27 -14.10 -1.22
C THR A 304 -8.73 -14.61 -1.38
N ARG A 305 -9.13 -15.61 -0.58
CA ARG A 305 -10.53 -16.09 -0.57
C ARG A 305 -11.52 -15.01 -0.18
N THR A 306 -11.16 -14.10 0.73
CA THR A 306 -12.01 -12.97 1.12
C THR A 306 -12.25 -12.05 -0.07
N GLY A 307 -11.19 -11.68 -0.81
CA GLY A 307 -11.33 -10.83 -2.00
C GLY A 307 -12.23 -11.45 -3.06
N ARG A 308 -12.13 -12.78 -3.28
CA ARG A 308 -13.04 -13.49 -4.18
C ARG A 308 -14.49 -13.38 -3.72
N ARG A 309 -14.76 -13.66 -2.45
CA ARG A 309 -16.10 -13.52 -1.87
C ARG A 309 -16.62 -12.08 -1.95
N ASP A 310 -15.79 -11.08 -1.67
CA ASP A 310 -16.17 -9.66 -1.79
C ASP A 310 -16.67 -9.32 -3.21
N ALA A 311 -16.05 -9.91 -4.25
CA ALA A 311 -16.48 -9.73 -5.64
C ALA A 311 -17.77 -10.51 -5.96
N GLU A 312 -17.84 -11.77 -5.54
CA GLU A 312 -18.98 -12.67 -5.77
C GLU A 312 -20.25 -12.15 -5.08
N ASP A 313 -20.13 -11.67 -3.84
CA ASP A 313 -21.25 -11.12 -3.05
C ASP A 313 -21.87 -9.86 -3.71
N VAL A 314 -21.04 -9.01 -4.35
CA VAL A 314 -21.51 -7.81 -5.02
C VAL A 314 -22.08 -8.11 -6.40
N MET A 315 -21.47 -9.02 -7.14
CA MET A 315 -21.86 -9.31 -8.52
C MET A 315 -22.92 -10.44 -8.63
N GLY A 316 -23.10 -11.23 -7.60
CA GLY A 316 -24.01 -12.38 -7.62
C GLY A 316 -23.57 -13.53 -8.51
N VAL A 317 -22.31 -13.56 -8.96
CA VAL A 317 -21.76 -14.58 -9.87
C VAL A 317 -20.45 -15.11 -9.29
N GLU A 318 -20.32 -16.45 -9.22
CA GLU A 318 -19.13 -17.11 -8.69
C GLU A 318 -18.03 -17.31 -9.76
N GLY A 319 -16.76 -17.24 -9.31
CA GLY A 319 -15.61 -17.64 -10.10
C GLY A 319 -15.27 -16.78 -11.32
N ILE A 320 -15.74 -15.53 -11.37
CA ILE A 320 -15.51 -14.60 -12.50
C ILE A 320 -14.14 -13.93 -12.50
N PHE A 321 -13.49 -13.86 -11.34
CA PHE A 321 -12.15 -13.31 -11.20
C PHE A 321 -11.36 -14.12 -10.18
N GLU A 322 -10.14 -14.55 -10.55
CA GLU A 322 -9.42 -15.55 -9.74
C GLU A 322 -8.82 -14.99 -8.44
N PHE A 323 -8.22 -13.82 -8.49
CA PHE A 323 -7.43 -13.27 -7.40
C PHE A 323 -7.71 -11.79 -7.11
N PRO A 324 -8.96 -11.38 -6.89
CA PRO A 324 -9.23 -10.00 -6.50
C PRO A 324 -8.68 -9.75 -5.09
N LYS A 325 -8.15 -8.57 -4.85
CA LYS A 325 -7.70 -8.18 -3.52
C LYS A 325 -8.90 -7.98 -2.58
N PRO A 326 -8.76 -8.29 -1.29
CA PRO A 326 -9.81 -8.02 -0.32
C PRO A 326 -10.12 -6.53 -0.21
N VAL A 327 -11.39 -6.17 -0.20
CA VAL A 327 -11.83 -4.77 -0.05
C VAL A 327 -11.28 -4.15 1.23
N ARG A 328 -11.24 -4.90 2.33
CA ARG A 328 -10.70 -4.43 3.63
C ARG A 328 -9.22 -4.05 3.57
N LEU A 329 -8.42 -4.75 2.74
CA LEU A 329 -7.02 -4.41 2.52
C LEU A 329 -6.91 -3.06 1.82
N ILE A 330 -7.63 -2.87 0.73
CA ILE A 330 -7.58 -1.63 -0.07
C ILE A 330 -8.12 -0.45 0.73
N LYS A 331 -9.20 -0.63 1.48
CA LYS A 331 -9.73 0.40 2.42
C LYS A 331 -8.64 0.87 3.40
N HIS A 332 -7.89 -0.07 3.98
CA HIS A 332 -6.81 0.27 4.89
C HIS A 332 -5.72 1.10 4.21
N LEU A 333 -5.26 0.69 3.01
CA LEU A 333 -4.23 1.43 2.28
C LEU A 333 -4.69 2.84 1.91
N ILE A 334 -5.94 3.00 1.46
CA ILE A 334 -6.52 4.31 1.16
C ILE A 334 -6.61 5.17 2.43
N ALA A 335 -7.08 4.62 3.53
CA ALA A 335 -7.24 5.36 4.80
C ALA A 335 -5.91 5.82 5.40
N ILE A 336 -4.85 5.02 5.31
CA ILE A 336 -3.52 5.41 5.80
C ILE A 336 -2.78 6.35 4.85
N GLY A 337 -3.09 6.30 3.55
CA GLY A 337 -2.41 7.10 2.52
C GLY A 337 -3.11 8.41 2.15
N GLY A 338 -4.40 8.55 2.43
CA GLY A 338 -5.19 9.69 1.99
C GLY A 338 -6.19 10.21 3.02
N GLY A 339 -6.68 11.42 2.79
CA GLY A 339 -7.74 12.06 3.59
C GLY A 339 -9.14 11.53 3.26
N ALA A 340 -10.15 12.15 3.91
CA ALA A 340 -11.56 11.84 3.67
C ALA A 340 -12.05 12.28 2.29
N ASP A 341 -11.35 13.19 1.63
CA ASP A 341 -11.69 13.73 0.30
C ASP A 341 -10.65 13.35 -0.77
N ALA A 342 -9.83 12.30 -0.49
CA ALA A 342 -8.75 11.88 -1.36
C ALA A 342 -9.23 11.43 -2.75
N ARG A 343 -8.49 11.82 -3.78
CA ARG A 343 -8.62 11.29 -5.13
C ARG A 343 -7.75 10.03 -5.24
N VAL A 344 -8.38 8.89 -5.52
CA VAL A 344 -7.72 7.59 -5.53
C VAL A 344 -7.60 7.08 -6.96
N LEU A 345 -6.38 6.79 -7.40
CA LEU A 345 -6.09 6.23 -8.72
C LEU A 345 -5.69 4.75 -8.60
N ASP A 346 -6.27 3.94 -9.49
CA ASP A 346 -5.83 2.57 -9.73
C ASP A 346 -5.75 2.30 -11.25
N PHE A 347 -4.55 2.27 -11.78
CA PHE A 347 -4.35 2.07 -13.21
C PHE A 347 -4.03 0.61 -13.61
N PHE A 348 -4.24 -0.34 -12.68
CA PHE A 348 -4.33 -1.77 -12.91
C PHE A 348 -5.57 -2.31 -12.19
N ALA A 349 -6.73 -1.74 -12.50
CA ALA A 349 -7.95 -1.87 -11.69
C ALA A 349 -8.47 -3.32 -11.55
N GLY A 350 -8.09 -4.20 -12.46
CA GLY A 350 -8.54 -5.60 -12.44
C GLY A 350 -10.05 -5.72 -12.38
N SER A 351 -10.56 -6.30 -11.31
CA SER A 351 -12.00 -6.41 -11.08
C SER A 351 -12.66 -5.18 -10.44
N GLY A 352 -11.94 -4.06 -10.22
CA GLY A 352 -12.52 -2.84 -9.64
C GLY A 352 -12.62 -2.80 -8.11
N THR A 353 -11.81 -3.57 -7.39
CA THR A 353 -11.81 -3.60 -5.91
C THR A 353 -11.61 -2.23 -5.30
N THR A 354 -10.75 -1.39 -5.91
CA THR A 354 -10.44 -0.03 -5.41
C THR A 354 -11.67 0.87 -5.40
N ALA A 355 -12.52 0.81 -6.41
CA ALA A 355 -13.77 1.58 -6.41
C ALA A 355 -14.71 1.13 -5.29
N GLN A 356 -14.90 -0.17 -5.09
CA GLN A 356 -15.71 -0.69 -3.98
C GLN A 356 -15.15 -0.22 -2.64
N ALA A 357 -13.84 -0.25 -2.45
CA ALA A 357 -13.18 0.22 -1.22
C ALA A 357 -13.45 1.71 -0.96
N VAL A 358 -13.36 2.57 -1.99
CA VAL A 358 -13.66 4.02 -1.88
C VAL A 358 -15.12 4.24 -1.51
N ILE A 359 -16.06 3.59 -2.21
CA ILE A 359 -17.51 3.74 -1.95
C ILE A 359 -17.84 3.30 -0.52
N GLU A 360 -17.30 2.18 -0.05
CA GLU A 360 -17.53 1.70 1.31
C GLU A 360 -16.93 2.62 2.37
N LEU A 361 -15.70 3.12 2.18
CA LEU A 361 -15.08 4.10 3.09
C LEU A 361 -15.92 5.37 3.21
N ASN A 362 -16.36 5.93 2.09
CA ASN A 362 -17.20 7.14 2.10
C ASN A 362 -18.52 6.90 2.84
N ARG A 363 -19.06 5.69 2.78
CA ARG A 363 -20.26 5.33 3.54
C ARG A 363 -20.00 5.22 5.04
N GLU A 364 -18.83 4.69 5.43
CA GLU A 364 -18.45 4.47 6.82
C GLU A 364 -18.11 5.78 7.55
N ASP A 365 -17.32 6.66 6.93
CA ASP A 365 -16.81 7.87 7.56
C ASP A 365 -17.43 9.18 7.04
N LYS A 366 -18.40 9.09 6.11
CA LYS A 366 -19.04 10.24 5.43
C LYS A 366 -18.06 11.10 4.63
N GLY A 367 -16.99 10.48 4.13
CA GLY A 367 -16.01 11.13 3.25
C GLY A 367 -16.55 11.41 1.85
N GLY A 368 -15.78 12.21 1.11
CA GLY A 368 -16.02 12.61 -0.28
C GLY A 368 -14.96 12.09 -1.26
N ARG A 369 -14.29 10.95 -0.96
CA ARG A 369 -13.25 10.38 -1.83
C ARG A 369 -13.81 10.08 -3.21
N SER A 370 -12.98 10.26 -4.23
CA SER A 370 -13.28 9.81 -5.60
C SER A 370 -12.32 8.70 -6.03
N PHE A 371 -12.78 7.85 -6.96
CA PHE A 371 -11.95 6.83 -7.59
C PHE A 371 -11.79 7.09 -9.09
N HIS A 372 -10.59 6.76 -9.59
CA HIS A 372 -10.24 6.83 -11.00
C HIS A 372 -9.58 5.50 -11.36
N LEU A 373 -10.25 4.71 -12.18
CA LEU A 373 -9.79 3.39 -12.57
C LEU A 373 -9.34 3.39 -14.02
N VAL A 374 -8.29 2.62 -14.31
CA VAL A 374 -7.93 2.30 -15.69
C VAL A 374 -7.83 0.79 -15.81
N GLN A 375 -8.58 0.22 -16.76
CA GLN A 375 -8.55 -1.19 -17.05
C GLN A 375 -8.48 -1.43 -18.56
N PHE A 376 -7.43 -2.12 -18.97
CA PHE A 376 -7.33 -2.60 -20.35
C PHE A 376 -8.42 -3.61 -20.64
N PRO A 377 -9.15 -3.53 -21.79
CA PRO A 377 -10.20 -4.48 -22.14
C PRO A 377 -9.60 -5.79 -22.66
N GLU A 378 -8.84 -6.48 -21.82
CA GLU A 378 -8.25 -7.77 -22.13
C GLU A 378 -9.33 -8.83 -22.27
N PRO A 379 -9.37 -9.59 -23.39
CA PRO A 379 -10.40 -10.61 -23.63
C PRO A 379 -10.35 -11.73 -22.59
N THR A 380 -11.50 -12.14 -22.10
CA THR A 380 -11.63 -13.33 -21.25
C THR A 380 -11.54 -14.61 -22.09
N ALA A 381 -10.94 -15.67 -21.54
CA ALA A 381 -10.85 -16.94 -22.22
C ALA A 381 -12.25 -17.51 -22.50
N PRO A 382 -12.53 -18.03 -23.71
CA PRO A 382 -13.87 -18.53 -24.09
C PRO A 382 -14.42 -19.62 -23.16
N ASP A 383 -13.55 -20.41 -22.54
CA ASP A 383 -13.87 -21.46 -21.58
C ASP A 383 -13.90 -21.02 -20.12
N SER A 384 -13.65 -19.74 -19.85
CA SER A 384 -13.68 -19.18 -18.49
C SER A 384 -15.13 -19.03 -17.97
N SER A 385 -15.27 -19.01 -16.64
CA SER A 385 -16.56 -18.71 -15.99
C SER A 385 -17.04 -17.29 -16.30
N ALA A 386 -16.12 -16.33 -16.41
CA ALA A 386 -16.41 -14.96 -16.79
C ALA A 386 -17.05 -14.87 -18.17
N HIS A 387 -16.44 -15.52 -19.17
CA HIS A 387 -16.97 -15.53 -20.56
C HIS A 387 -18.34 -16.16 -20.63
N ARG A 388 -18.56 -17.32 -19.97
CA ARG A 388 -19.88 -17.97 -19.89
C ARG A 388 -20.95 -17.13 -19.21
N ALA A 389 -20.52 -16.24 -18.26
CA ALA A 389 -21.41 -15.30 -17.59
C ALA A 389 -21.70 -14.03 -18.42
N GLY A 390 -21.12 -13.89 -19.62
CA GLY A 390 -21.33 -12.74 -20.50
C GLY A 390 -20.32 -11.62 -20.37
N PHE A 391 -19.23 -11.83 -19.59
CA PHE A 391 -18.13 -10.88 -19.50
C PHE A 391 -17.05 -11.23 -20.52
N PHE A 392 -16.99 -10.50 -21.60
CA PHE A 392 -16.09 -10.79 -22.72
C PHE A 392 -14.69 -10.18 -22.56
N SER A 393 -14.56 -9.27 -21.61
CA SER A 393 -13.28 -8.67 -21.23
C SER A 393 -13.15 -8.47 -19.70
N VAL A 394 -11.93 -8.29 -19.23
CA VAL A 394 -11.66 -7.90 -17.82
C VAL A 394 -12.28 -6.53 -17.50
N ALA A 395 -12.33 -5.63 -18.49
CA ALA A 395 -12.99 -4.33 -18.35
C ALA A 395 -14.50 -4.46 -18.09
N ASP A 396 -15.18 -5.44 -18.71
CA ASP A 396 -16.61 -5.69 -18.45
C ASP A 396 -16.82 -6.13 -16.99
N ILE A 397 -15.94 -6.98 -16.46
CA ILE A 397 -15.97 -7.40 -15.05
C ILE A 397 -15.79 -6.19 -14.14
N CYS A 398 -14.81 -5.32 -14.45
CA CYS A 398 -14.54 -4.11 -13.68
C CYS A 398 -15.77 -3.18 -13.61
N VAL A 399 -16.32 -2.85 -14.77
CA VAL A 399 -17.50 -1.97 -14.88
C VAL A 399 -18.70 -2.54 -14.13
N GLU A 400 -18.98 -3.82 -14.32
CA GLU A 400 -20.15 -4.46 -13.70
C GLU A 400 -20.01 -4.56 -12.19
N ARG A 401 -18.82 -4.93 -11.67
CA ARG A 401 -18.59 -4.92 -10.23
C ARG A 401 -18.81 -3.54 -9.64
N VAL A 402 -18.20 -2.50 -10.25
CA VAL A 402 -18.36 -1.13 -9.75
C VAL A 402 -19.84 -0.70 -9.81
N ARG A 403 -20.56 -1.02 -10.89
CA ARG A 403 -21.99 -0.71 -11.04
C ARG A 403 -22.83 -1.40 -9.96
N SER A 404 -22.51 -2.64 -9.62
CA SER A 404 -23.23 -3.45 -8.63
C SER A 404 -23.02 -2.99 -7.18
N VAL A 405 -21.99 -2.16 -6.88
CA VAL A 405 -21.81 -1.62 -5.54
C VAL A 405 -22.90 -0.60 -5.23
N PRO A 406 -23.73 -0.78 -4.19
CA PRO A 406 -24.77 0.17 -3.84
C PRO A 406 -24.23 1.58 -3.63
N GLY A 407 -24.88 2.60 -4.21
CA GLY A 407 -24.43 3.98 -4.17
C GLY A 407 -23.28 4.33 -5.12
N SER A 408 -22.94 3.44 -6.03
CA SER A 408 -21.95 3.69 -7.08
C SER A 408 -22.45 4.75 -8.05
N SER A 409 -21.53 5.66 -8.43
CA SER A 409 -21.70 6.57 -9.56
C SER A 409 -20.36 6.74 -10.26
N PHE A 410 -20.33 6.69 -11.58
CA PHE A 410 -19.10 6.86 -12.36
C PHE A 410 -19.38 7.22 -13.81
N ARG A 411 -18.39 7.81 -14.45
CA ARG A 411 -18.31 8.04 -15.88
C ARG A 411 -17.36 7.02 -16.50
N ALA A 412 -17.74 6.36 -17.56
CA ALA A 412 -16.89 5.45 -18.31
C ALA A 412 -16.35 6.14 -19.55
N TYR A 413 -15.08 5.92 -19.88
CA TYR A 413 -14.41 6.45 -21.06
C TYR A 413 -13.78 5.33 -21.87
N ARG A 414 -13.81 5.48 -23.21
CA ARG A 414 -13.08 4.61 -24.15
C ARG A 414 -12.04 5.40 -24.92
N ALA A 415 -10.94 4.75 -25.27
CA ALA A 415 -10.01 5.29 -26.24
C ALA A 415 -10.65 5.25 -27.64
N VAL A 416 -10.46 6.32 -28.42
CA VAL A 416 -10.96 6.50 -29.80
C VAL A 416 -9.81 6.40 -30.78
#